data_cd2e668ea3bf5693df53ed006a909568
#
_entry.id   cd2e668ea3bf5693df53ed006a909568
#
_cell.length_a   1.000
_cell.length_b   1.000
_cell.length_c   1.000
_cell.angle_alpha   90.00
_cell.angle_beta   90.00
_cell.angle_gamma   90.00
#
_symmetry.space_group_name_H-M   'P 1'
#
loop_
_entity.id
_entity.type
_entity.pdbx_description
1 polymer ?
#
loop_
_entity_poly.entity_id
_entity_poly.type
_entity_poly.pdbx_seq_one_letter_code
_entity_poly.pdbx_strand_id
1 'polypeptide(L)'
;MKKLSKLLLALSFVLSVTTSAFAVTVVSWGGAYTESQKLGYGDPTAAKLGIPVNWVDYTGGLSEIKAQKEAGKITWDIIDVYAKDTIIGCDEGIFVEFDFDKDFSPAPGGTAASEDFFTGMPSKCAVGNILYSWNFAYNDATIGSKKPTKLKDFFDTKKFPGKRAVYKGAMSNLEIAITADGVNPGKGSDLTYRKLEADGGIDRAMGMFTKLCNDPNGGCVFWNAGAQPPELLANGEVVMATGWNGRFFNAQMEGTPLVQVWDGQILDYEYFAMVKGGPGDADGSAMKVLREMTSTEGLAGSAKYIAYAPWRKSSIAIMEAGEPWFKDGKTNMVPHMPTAPANTKRYILMNPDFWADNQDEINEKWEAMKAGL
;
A
#
# COMPACT_ATOMS: atom_id res chain seq x y z
N MET A 1 25.33 -52.03 64.77
CA MET A 1 23.95 -51.58 64.55
C MET A 1 24.04 -50.18 63.94
N LYS A 2 24.05 -50.05 62.57
CA LYS A 2 24.15 -48.77 61.89
C LYS A 2 22.84 -48.55 61.12
N LYS A 3 22.07 -47.52 61.48
CA LYS A 3 20.85 -47.10 60.81
C LYS A 3 21.26 -46.32 59.55
N LEU A 4 20.88 -46.82 58.39
CA LEU A 4 21.02 -46.12 57.11
C LEU A 4 19.76 -45.23 56.89
N SER A 5 19.94 -43.92 56.94
CA SER A 5 18.90 -42.95 56.57
C SER A 5 18.87 -42.87 55.05
N LYS A 6 17.77 -43.25 54.43
CA LYS A 6 17.50 -43.03 52.98
C LYS A 6 16.94 -41.60 52.84
N LEU A 7 17.74 -40.71 52.26
CA LEU A 7 17.32 -39.38 51.82
C LEU A 7 16.69 -39.53 50.42
N LEU A 8 15.37 -39.42 50.33
CA LEU A 8 14.67 -39.31 49.05
C LEU A 8 14.77 -37.86 48.54
N LEU A 9 15.58 -37.64 47.52
CA LEU A 9 15.60 -36.37 46.76
C LEU A 9 14.43 -36.44 45.76
N ALA A 10 13.34 -35.70 46.03
CA ALA A 10 12.27 -35.48 45.09
C ALA A 10 12.73 -34.39 44.09
N LEU A 11 13.11 -34.83 42.88
CA LEU A 11 13.44 -33.95 41.76
C LEU A 11 12.11 -33.47 41.12
N SER A 12 11.65 -32.25 41.49
CA SER A 12 10.48 -31.63 40.85
C SER A 12 10.89 -31.16 39.45
N PHE A 13 10.53 -31.94 38.46
CA PHE A 13 10.65 -31.54 37.07
C PHE A 13 9.53 -30.51 36.78
N VAL A 14 9.86 -29.23 36.83
CA VAL A 14 8.95 -28.18 36.30
C VAL A 14 8.95 -28.31 34.80
N LEU A 15 7.92 -28.97 34.25
CA LEU A 15 7.65 -28.96 32.84
C LEU A 15 7.21 -27.52 32.47
N SER A 16 8.16 -26.73 32.00
CA SER A 16 7.85 -25.47 31.33
C SER A 16 7.14 -25.82 30.01
N VAL A 17 5.82 -25.81 30.01
CA VAL A 17 5.03 -25.86 28.77
C VAL A 17 5.29 -24.52 28.09
N THR A 18 6.29 -24.47 27.22
CA THR A 18 6.42 -23.38 26.26
C THR A 18 5.25 -23.56 25.27
N THR A 19 4.16 -22.85 25.50
CA THR A 19 3.15 -22.65 24.47
C THR A 19 3.87 -21.92 23.34
N SER A 20 4.21 -22.62 22.26
CA SER A 20 4.63 -21.99 21.01
C SER A 20 3.48 -21.09 20.61
N ALA A 21 3.64 -19.78 20.77
CA ALA A 21 2.71 -18.83 20.20
C ALA A 21 2.67 -19.10 18.69
N PHE A 22 1.49 -19.32 18.14
CA PHE A 22 1.32 -19.43 16.71
C PHE A 22 1.80 -18.13 16.08
N ALA A 23 2.53 -18.23 14.98
CA ALA A 23 2.98 -17.06 14.24
C ALA A 23 1.76 -16.34 13.63
N VAL A 24 1.72 -15.02 13.77
CA VAL A 24 0.71 -14.20 13.09
C VAL A 24 1.15 -13.99 11.63
N THR A 25 0.28 -14.31 10.70
CA THR A 25 0.53 -14.15 9.26
C THR A 25 0.02 -12.81 8.78
N VAL A 26 0.92 -11.97 8.31
CA VAL A 26 0.63 -10.66 7.69
C VAL A 26 0.82 -10.77 6.18
N VAL A 27 -0.17 -10.34 5.42
CA VAL A 27 -0.17 -10.36 3.96
C VAL A 27 0.06 -8.95 3.43
N SER A 28 0.97 -8.79 2.48
CA SER A 28 1.35 -7.49 1.92
C SER A 28 1.75 -7.59 0.44
N TRP A 29 2.11 -6.45 -0.15
CA TRP A 29 2.29 -6.22 -1.60
C TRP A 29 3.69 -6.59 -2.14
N GLY A 30 4.50 -7.28 -1.37
CA GLY A 30 5.81 -7.79 -1.77
C GLY A 30 6.92 -6.74 -1.94
N GLY A 31 8.13 -7.25 -2.21
CA GLY A 31 9.32 -6.47 -2.53
C GLY A 31 9.67 -5.43 -1.47
N ALA A 32 10.16 -4.26 -1.92
CA ALA A 32 10.63 -3.20 -1.02
C ALA A 32 9.59 -2.72 0.00
N TYR A 33 8.29 -2.84 -0.30
CA TYR A 33 7.25 -2.45 0.64
C TYR A 33 7.09 -3.46 1.78
N THR A 34 6.93 -4.74 1.49
CA THR A 34 6.91 -5.77 2.54
C THR A 34 8.20 -5.72 3.38
N GLU A 35 9.34 -5.49 2.75
CA GLU A 35 10.61 -5.35 3.48
C GLU A 35 10.62 -4.13 4.40
N SER A 36 10.08 -2.98 3.96
CA SER A 36 9.96 -1.80 4.81
C SER A 36 9.04 -2.03 6.01
N GLN A 37 8.00 -2.82 5.84
CA GLN A 37 7.08 -3.21 6.89
C GLN A 37 7.73 -4.17 7.90
N LYS A 38 8.45 -5.17 7.41
CA LYS A 38 9.22 -6.08 8.27
C LYS A 38 10.18 -5.31 9.17
N LEU A 39 11.06 -4.52 8.56
CA LEU A 39 12.11 -3.79 9.26
C LEU A 39 11.55 -2.64 10.11
N GLY A 40 10.49 -1.99 9.67
CA GLY A 40 9.94 -0.79 10.30
C GLY A 40 9.10 -1.10 11.54
N TYR A 41 8.26 -2.13 11.47
CA TYR A 41 7.37 -2.49 12.57
C TYR A 41 7.18 -4.00 12.80
N GLY A 42 7.32 -4.86 11.79
CA GLY A 42 7.11 -6.30 11.93
C GLY A 42 8.09 -6.95 12.90
N ASP A 43 9.38 -6.85 12.62
CA ASP A 43 10.45 -7.41 13.47
C ASP A 43 10.50 -6.75 14.86
N PRO A 44 10.39 -5.41 15.00
CA PRO A 44 10.26 -4.77 16.30
C PRO A 44 9.06 -5.28 17.12
N THR A 45 7.90 -5.46 16.47
CA THR A 45 6.69 -5.99 17.10
C THR A 45 6.89 -7.44 17.55
N ALA A 46 7.44 -8.29 16.69
CA ALA A 46 7.74 -9.68 17.03
C ALA A 46 8.69 -9.78 18.23
N ALA A 47 9.73 -8.97 18.24
CA ALA A 47 10.69 -8.91 19.35
C ALA A 47 10.05 -8.43 20.67
N LYS A 48 9.20 -7.39 20.59
CA LYS A 48 8.53 -6.79 21.76
C LYS A 48 7.50 -7.71 22.39
N LEU A 49 6.70 -8.37 21.56
CA LEU A 49 5.58 -9.21 22.01
C LEU A 49 5.96 -10.67 22.24
N GLY A 50 7.09 -11.13 21.71
CA GLY A 50 7.44 -12.55 21.68
C GLY A 50 6.51 -13.39 20.77
N ILE A 51 5.81 -12.75 19.83
CA ILE A 51 4.92 -13.37 18.88
C ILE A 51 5.59 -13.32 17.49
N PRO A 52 5.94 -14.46 16.88
CA PRO A 52 6.51 -14.47 15.54
C PRO A 52 5.55 -13.88 14.51
N VAL A 53 6.06 -13.10 13.56
CA VAL A 53 5.29 -12.52 12.46
C VAL A 53 5.79 -13.10 11.14
N ASN A 54 4.92 -13.83 10.44
CA ASN A 54 5.19 -14.36 9.11
C ASN A 54 4.61 -13.40 8.05
N TRP A 55 5.31 -13.29 6.92
CA TRP A 55 4.89 -12.42 5.83
C TRP A 55 4.59 -13.24 4.58
N VAL A 56 3.49 -12.91 3.93
CA VAL A 56 3.05 -13.49 2.64
C VAL A 56 2.85 -12.33 1.67
N ASP A 57 3.44 -12.46 0.48
CA ASP A 57 3.24 -11.48 -0.58
C ASP A 57 2.04 -11.88 -1.44
N TYR A 58 1.25 -10.88 -1.85
CA TYR A 58 0.11 -11.06 -2.75
C TYR A 58 0.01 -9.91 -3.76
N THR A 59 -0.94 -9.96 -4.67
CA THR A 59 -1.14 -8.96 -5.74
C THR A 59 -2.48 -8.23 -5.66
N GLY A 60 -3.06 -8.20 -4.46
CA GLY A 60 -4.30 -7.46 -4.15
C GLY A 60 -5.59 -8.23 -4.36
N GLY A 61 -6.68 -7.63 -3.86
CA GLY A 61 -8.02 -8.15 -3.95
C GLY A 61 -8.37 -9.20 -2.88
N LEU A 62 -9.64 -9.62 -2.86
CA LEU A 62 -10.18 -10.50 -1.84
C LEU A 62 -10.36 -11.96 -2.28
N SER A 63 -10.01 -12.29 -3.52
CA SER A 63 -10.31 -13.62 -4.10
C SER A 63 -9.67 -14.77 -3.32
N GLU A 64 -8.42 -14.61 -2.88
CA GLU A 64 -7.70 -15.66 -2.16
C GLU A 64 -8.27 -15.87 -0.76
N ILE A 65 -8.54 -14.81 -0.02
CA ILE A 65 -9.14 -14.95 1.32
C ILE A 65 -10.57 -15.49 1.25
N LYS A 66 -11.35 -15.13 0.22
CA LYS A 66 -12.66 -15.72 -0.04
C LYS A 66 -12.55 -17.23 -0.26
N ALA A 67 -11.60 -17.68 -1.08
CA ALA A 67 -11.35 -19.11 -1.33
C ALA A 67 -10.91 -19.84 -0.05
N GLN A 68 -10.06 -19.25 0.80
CA GLN A 68 -9.68 -19.83 2.10
C GLN A 68 -10.89 -19.99 3.02
N LYS A 69 -11.77 -18.98 3.05
CA LYS A 69 -13.00 -19.01 3.86
C LYS A 69 -13.98 -20.09 3.36
N GLU A 70 -14.18 -20.18 2.05
CA GLU A 70 -15.01 -21.22 1.43
C GLU A 70 -14.46 -22.63 1.71
N ALA A 71 -13.14 -22.81 1.67
CA ALA A 71 -12.49 -24.06 2.00
C ALA A 71 -12.51 -24.39 3.51
N GLY A 72 -12.97 -23.48 4.36
CA GLY A 72 -12.95 -23.63 5.83
C GLY A 72 -11.54 -23.71 6.43
N LYS A 73 -10.55 -23.19 5.72
CA LYS A 73 -9.13 -23.20 6.14
C LYS A 73 -8.49 -21.84 5.93
N ILE A 74 -8.69 -20.97 6.89
CA ILE A 74 -8.07 -19.64 6.91
C ILE A 74 -6.65 -19.75 7.47
N THR A 75 -5.68 -19.16 6.77
CA THR A 75 -4.25 -19.15 7.15
C THR A 75 -3.68 -17.73 7.29
N TRP A 76 -4.46 -16.72 6.92
CA TRP A 76 -4.12 -15.30 6.99
C TRP A 76 -4.74 -14.67 8.22
N ASP A 77 -4.01 -13.77 8.88
CA ASP A 77 -4.49 -13.06 10.08
C ASP A 77 -4.72 -11.58 9.83
N ILE A 78 -3.77 -10.92 9.16
CA ILE A 78 -3.80 -9.48 8.88
C ILE A 78 -3.50 -9.31 7.39
N ILE A 79 -4.27 -8.48 6.71
CA ILE A 79 -4.08 -8.18 5.29
C ILE A 79 -3.91 -6.68 5.11
N ASP A 80 -2.91 -6.28 4.34
CA ASP A 80 -2.69 -4.91 3.88
C ASP A 80 -3.46 -4.71 2.57
N VAL A 81 -4.52 -3.92 2.58
CA VAL A 81 -5.54 -3.86 1.53
C VAL A 81 -5.87 -2.43 1.12
N TYR A 82 -6.38 -2.27 -0.10
CA TYR A 82 -6.98 -1.01 -0.54
C TYR A 82 -8.23 -0.64 0.27
N ALA A 83 -8.51 0.64 0.35
CA ALA A 83 -9.68 1.16 1.03
C ALA A 83 -10.99 0.48 0.58
N LYS A 84 -11.21 0.32 -0.73
CA LYS A 84 -12.39 -0.36 -1.28
C LYS A 84 -12.52 -1.82 -0.81
N ASP A 85 -11.40 -2.52 -0.66
CA ASP A 85 -11.41 -3.92 -0.22
C ASP A 85 -11.77 -4.04 1.27
N THR A 86 -11.49 -2.98 2.08
CA THR A 86 -11.96 -2.95 3.46
C THR A 86 -13.47 -2.78 3.56
N ILE A 87 -14.08 -2.00 2.65
CA ILE A 87 -15.55 -1.82 2.58
C ILE A 87 -16.20 -3.16 2.24
N ILE A 88 -15.80 -3.73 1.09
CA ILE A 88 -16.36 -5.00 0.59
C ILE A 88 -16.16 -6.13 1.60
N GLY A 89 -14.94 -6.29 2.12
CA GLY A 89 -14.63 -7.37 3.05
C GLY A 89 -15.31 -7.22 4.42
N CYS A 90 -15.61 -5.98 4.85
CA CYS A 90 -16.37 -5.69 6.03
C CYS A 90 -17.86 -6.09 5.84
N ASP A 91 -18.46 -5.65 4.74
CA ASP A 91 -19.88 -5.94 4.40
C ASP A 91 -20.13 -7.43 4.21
N GLU A 92 -19.17 -8.15 3.62
CA GLU A 92 -19.21 -9.61 3.44
C GLU A 92 -18.84 -10.40 4.71
N GLY A 93 -18.49 -9.73 5.82
CA GLY A 93 -18.11 -10.36 7.07
C GLY A 93 -16.81 -11.20 6.96
N ILE A 94 -15.89 -10.79 6.11
CA ILE A 94 -14.54 -11.36 5.97
C ILE A 94 -13.64 -10.83 7.07
N PHE A 95 -13.79 -9.56 7.43
CA PHE A 95 -12.94 -8.86 8.37
C PHE A 95 -13.61 -8.65 9.73
N VAL A 96 -12.77 -8.43 10.74
CA VAL A 96 -13.20 -8.10 12.11
C VAL A 96 -13.51 -6.62 12.19
N GLU A 97 -14.65 -6.26 12.81
CA GLU A 97 -14.97 -4.87 13.15
C GLU A 97 -14.16 -4.41 14.36
N PHE A 98 -13.62 -3.20 14.33
CA PHE A 98 -12.86 -2.59 15.39
C PHE A 98 -13.68 -1.62 16.24
N ASP A 99 -13.49 -1.67 17.56
CA ASP A 99 -13.79 -0.58 18.49
C ASP A 99 -12.53 0.29 18.60
N PHE A 100 -12.44 1.34 17.76
CA PHE A 100 -11.19 1.98 17.38
C PHE A 100 -10.35 2.45 18.57
N ASP A 101 -10.91 3.20 19.50
CA ASP A 101 -10.17 3.74 20.66
C ASP A 101 -9.87 2.69 21.73
N LYS A 102 -10.57 1.57 21.72
CA LYS A 102 -10.29 0.43 22.60
C LYS A 102 -9.23 -0.49 22.01
N ASP A 103 -9.33 -0.73 20.70
CA ASP A 103 -8.48 -1.70 20.02
C ASP A 103 -7.10 -1.13 19.66
N PHE A 104 -6.99 0.19 19.41
CA PHE A 104 -5.74 0.82 19.07
C PHE A 104 -5.21 1.75 20.17
N SER A 105 -3.87 1.80 20.28
CA SER A 105 -3.21 2.60 21.32
C SER A 105 -3.38 4.10 21.07
N PRO A 106 -3.59 4.92 22.11
CA PRO A 106 -3.51 6.37 21.97
C PRO A 106 -2.11 6.82 21.55
N ALA A 107 -2.01 8.05 21.04
CA ALA A 107 -0.73 8.68 20.77
C ALA A 107 0.06 8.90 22.09
N PRO A 108 1.41 9.01 22.04
CA PRO A 108 2.19 9.51 23.15
C PRO A 108 1.66 10.87 23.60
N GLY A 109 1.29 11.01 24.86
CA GLY A 109 0.64 12.22 25.39
C GLY A 109 -0.88 12.08 25.57
N GLY A 110 -1.47 10.93 25.21
CA GLY A 110 -2.84 10.57 25.57
C GLY A 110 -3.94 10.96 24.58
N THR A 111 -3.58 11.50 23.41
CA THR A 111 -4.56 11.73 22.32
C THR A 111 -5.14 10.39 21.87
N ALA A 112 -6.48 10.28 21.82
CA ALA A 112 -7.16 9.07 21.40
C ALA A 112 -6.76 8.62 19.99
N ALA A 113 -6.80 7.32 19.71
CA ALA A 113 -6.42 6.81 18.40
C ALA A 113 -7.30 7.41 17.29
N SER A 114 -8.61 7.53 17.50
CA SER A 114 -9.57 8.14 16.58
C SER A 114 -9.26 9.60 16.21
N GLU A 115 -8.55 10.34 17.09
CA GLU A 115 -8.13 11.71 16.85
C GLU A 115 -6.74 11.82 16.22
N ASP A 116 -5.85 10.83 16.51
CA ASP A 116 -4.46 10.81 16.04
C ASP A 116 -4.32 10.24 14.63
N PHE A 117 -5.07 9.20 14.29
CA PHE A 117 -5.17 8.76 12.91
C PHE A 117 -5.83 9.84 12.05
N PHE A 118 -5.46 9.92 10.77
CA PHE A 118 -6.18 10.79 9.87
C PHE A 118 -7.65 10.35 9.79
N THR A 119 -8.55 11.29 9.65
CA THR A 119 -9.99 11.02 9.58
C THR A 119 -10.35 10.22 8.32
N GLY A 120 -11.43 9.45 8.41
CA GLY A 120 -12.02 8.79 7.24
C GLY A 120 -11.55 7.36 7.04
N MET A 121 -11.57 6.52 8.11
CA MET A 121 -11.51 5.08 7.89
C MET A 121 -12.67 4.67 6.99
N PRO A 122 -12.42 3.95 5.89
CA PRO A 122 -13.45 3.63 4.89
C PRO A 122 -14.49 2.65 5.41
N SER A 123 -14.14 1.87 6.42
CA SER A 123 -15.05 0.93 7.09
C SER A 123 -14.65 0.75 8.55
N LYS A 124 -15.53 0.12 9.34
CA LYS A 124 -15.24 -0.27 10.73
C LYS A 124 -14.17 -1.36 10.83
N CYS A 125 -13.84 -2.03 9.74
CA CYS A 125 -12.89 -3.13 9.70
C CYS A 125 -11.47 -2.67 9.25
N ALA A 126 -11.26 -1.36 9.12
CA ALA A 126 -10.01 -0.79 8.63
C ALA A 126 -9.24 -0.06 9.71
N VAL A 127 -7.91 -0.20 9.71
CA VAL A 127 -6.98 0.68 10.43
C VAL A 127 -5.92 1.19 9.46
N GLY A 128 -5.68 2.50 9.46
CA GLY A 128 -4.75 3.15 8.54
C GLY A 128 -3.32 2.67 8.71
N ASN A 129 -2.65 2.39 7.60
CA ASN A 129 -1.25 1.97 7.54
C ASN A 129 -0.39 3.08 6.91
N ILE A 130 -0.56 3.34 5.63
CA ILE A 130 0.21 4.35 4.89
C ILE A 130 -0.66 5.22 3.99
N LEU A 131 -0.13 6.42 3.70
CA LEU A 131 -0.54 7.23 2.55
C LEU A 131 0.53 7.09 1.47
N TYR A 132 0.11 6.77 0.26
CA TYR A 132 1.00 6.61 -0.88
C TYR A 132 0.44 7.32 -2.11
N SER A 133 1.14 7.24 -3.21
CA SER A 133 0.73 7.89 -4.44
C SER A 133 0.94 6.99 -5.64
N TRP A 134 -0.07 6.97 -6.52
CA TRP A 134 0.11 6.61 -7.91
C TRP A 134 0.60 7.84 -8.65
N ASN A 135 1.76 7.75 -9.24
CA ASN A 135 2.31 8.77 -10.11
C ASN A 135 2.99 8.09 -11.32
N PHE A 136 3.67 8.85 -12.15
CA PHE A 136 4.53 8.22 -13.15
C PHE A 136 5.96 8.70 -13.00
N ALA A 137 6.89 7.87 -13.45
CA ALA A 137 8.31 8.19 -13.50
C ALA A 137 8.89 7.94 -14.89
N TYR A 138 10.07 8.49 -15.11
CA TYR A 138 10.91 8.25 -16.28
C TYR A 138 12.36 8.11 -15.86
N ASN A 139 13.19 7.48 -16.70
CA ASN A 139 14.64 7.42 -16.49
C ASN A 139 15.31 8.64 -17.12
N ASP A 140 15.93 9.48 -16.29
CA ASP A 140 16.53 10.76 -16.72
C ASP A 140 17.70 10.58 -17.68
N ALA A 141 18.41 9.45 -17.60
CA ALA A 141 19.52 9.16 -18.47
C ALA A 141 19.08 8.76 -19.90
N THR A 142 17.87 8.25 -20.08
CA THR A 142 17.42 7.68 -21.37
C THR A 142 16.30 8.47 -22.05
N ILE A 143 15.53 9.30 -21.33
CA ILE A 143 14.36 10.03 -21.87
C ILE A 143 14.71 11.12 -22.90
N GLY A 144 15.97 11.50 -23.01
CA GLY A 144 16.43 12.58 -23.90
C GLY A 144 16.42 13.96 -23.24
N SER A 145 16.58 15.01 -24.06
CA SER A 145 16.69 16.40 -23.54
C SER A 145 15.37 17.00 -23.09
N LYS A 146 14.26 16.59 -23.69
CA LYS A 146 12.91 17.01 -23.24
C LYS A 146 12.50 16.16 -22.07
N LYS A 147 12.03 16.80 -20.98
CA LYS A 147 11.63 16.11 -19.76
C LYS A 147 10.11 16.20 -19.57
N PRO A 148 9.43 15.09 -19.23
CA PRO A 148 8.03 15.11 -18.86
C PRO A 148 7.85 15.84 -17.53
N THR A 149 6.82 16.66 -17.42
CA THR A 149 6.53 17.44 -16.20
C THR A 149 5.05 17.49 -15.83
N LYS A 150 4.19 17.00 -16.72
CA LYS A 150 2.74 17.02 -16.58
C LYS A 150 2.16 15.64 -16.83
N LEU A 151 1.06 15.31 -16.16
CA LEU A 151 0.40 14.03 -16.32
C LEU A 151 0.04 13.73 -17.80
N LYS A 152 -0.38 14.76 -18.55
CA LYS A 152 -0.68 14.61 -19.97
C LYS A 152 0.53 14.20 -20.84
N ASP A 153 1.77 14.47 -20.38
CA ASP A 153 2.99 14.08 -21.10
C ASP A 153 3.10 12.55 -21.20
N PHE A 154 2.48 11.81 -20.27
CA PHE A 154 2.42 10.34 -20.30
C PHE A 154 1.74 9.80 -21.56
N PHE A 155 0.75 10.50 -22.08
CA PHE A 155 0.00 10.13 -23.29
C PHE A 155 0.53 10.78 -24.57
N ASP A 156 1.49 11.69 -24.49
CA ASP A 156 2.06 12.39 -25.66
C ASP A 156 3.19 11.58 -26.30
N THR A 157 2.82 10.62 -27.14
CA THR A 157 3.75 9.73 -27.89
C THR A 157 4.52 10.45 -28.99
N LYS A 158 4.04 11.62 -29.45
CA LYS A 158 4.77 12.45 -30.44
C LYS A 158 5.94 13.17 -29.79
N LYS A 159 5.72 13.70 -28.58
CA LYS A 159 6.77 14.41 -27.83
C LYS A 159 7.73 13.44 -27.13
N PHE A 160 7.21 12.31 -26.67
CA PHE A 160 7.94 11.28 -25.94
C PHE A 160 7.64 9.91 -26.54
N PRO A 161 8.27 9.54 -27.66
CA PRO A 161 8.04 8.24 -28.30
C PRO A 161 8.58 7.09 -27.42
N GLY A 162 7.89 5.94 -27.46
CA GLY A 162 8.27 4.70 -26.79
C GLY A 162 7.11 4.14 -25.94
N LYS A 163 7.29 2.92 -25.45
CA LYS A 163 6.31 2.20 -24.66
C LYS A 163 6.09 2.81 -23.28
N ARG A 164 4.92 2.56 -22.71
CA ARG A 164 4.54 2.92 -21.34
C ARG A 164 4.30 1.67 -20.51
N ALA A 165 4.79 1.65 -19.27
CA ALA A 165 4.33 0.66 -18.30
C ALA A 165 3.05 1.16 -17.63
N VAL A 166 2.02 0.32 -17.65
CA VAL A 166 0.65 0.63 -17.20
C VAL A 166 0.22 -0.45 -16.20
N TYR A 167 -0.46 -0.07 -15.12
CA TYR A 167 -0.99 -1.05 -14.18
C TYR A 167 -2.01 -1.98 -14.86
N LYS A 168 -2.01 -3.26 -14.44
CA LYS A 168 -2.89 -4.30 -15.02
C LYS A 168 -4.39 -4.01 -14.91
N GLY A 169 -4.80 -3.35 -13.80
CA GLY A 169 -6.21 -3.06 -13.48
C GLY A 169 -6.66 -1.69 -13.94
N ALA A 170 -7.97 -1.47 -13.94
CA ALA A 170 -8.57 -0.19 -14.30
C ALA A 170 -8.32 0.92 -13.27
N MET A 171 -8.34 0.57 -11.97
CA MET A 171 -8.12 1.51 -10.87
C MET A 171 -6.80 2.25 -11.04
N SER A 172 -6.76 3.51 -10.75
CA SER A 172 -5.72 4.50 -11.03
C SER A 172 -5.57 4.88 -12.51
N ASN A 173 -5.69 3.94 -13.42
CA ASN A 173 -5.55 4.23 -14.86
C ASN A 173 -6.67 5.14 -15.37
N LEU A 174 -7.92 4.91 -14.98
CA LEU A 174 -9.04 5.74 -15.41
C LEU A 174 -8.91 7.17 -14.90
N GLU A 175 -8.51 7.35 -13.65
CA GLU A 175 -8.26 8.66 -13.04
C GLU A 175 -7.12 9.40 -13.74
N ILE A 176 -6.03 8.68 -14.04
CA ILE A 176 -4.88 9.21 -14.77
C ILE A 176 -5.31 9.67 -16.16
N ALA A 177 -6.06 8.83 -16.89
CA ALA A 177 -6.49 9.13 -18.24
C ALA A 177 -7.41 10.35 -18.31
N ILE A 178 -8.51 10.36 -17.54
CA ILE A 178 -9.47 11.45 -17.57
C ILE A 178 -8.87 12.80 -17.12
N THR A 179 -7.91 12.73 -16.19
CA THR A 179 -7.16 13.90 -15.72
C THR A 179 -6.15 14.40 -16.75
N ALA A 180 -5.46 13.49 -17.44
CA ALA A 180 -4.58 13.84 -18.56
C ALA A 180 -5.34 14.45 -19.73
N ASP A 181 -6.60 14.05 -19.95
CA ASP A 181 -7.51 14.56 -20.98
C ASP A 181 -8.15 15.92 -20.61
N GLY A 182 -7.69 16.56 -19.54
CA GLY A 182 -8.00 17.96 -19.22
C GLY A 182 -8.94 18.16 -18.03
N VAL A 183 -9.39 17.11 -17.34
CA VAL A 183 -10.10 17.26 -16.07
C VAL A 183 -9.12 17.76 -15.02
N ASN A 184 -9.44 18.87 -14.34
CA ASN A 184 -8.59 19.41 -13.29
C ASN A 184 -9.07 18.95 -11.92
N PRO A 185 -8.37 18.04 -11.26
CA PRO A 185 -8.74 17.56 -9.92
C PRO A 185 -8.52 18.62 -8.82
N GLY A 186 -7.86 19.74 -9.11
CA GLY A 186 -7.50 20.73 -8.09
C GLY A 186 -6.59 20.10 -7.03
N LYS A 187 -7.04 20.14 -5.78
CA LYS A 187 -6.38 19.49 -4.64
C LYS A 187 -7.33 18.45 -4.04
N GLY A 188 -7.53 17.34 -4.77
CA GLY A 188 -8.34 16.24 -4.29
C GLY A 188 -9.86 16.48 -4.38
N SER A 189 -10.33 17.27 -5.36
CA SER A 189 -11.77 17.43 -5.57
C SER A 189 -12.38 16.19 -6.21
N ASP A 190 -13.67 15.99 -6.01
CA ASP A 190 -14.47 14.90 -6.57
C ASP A 190 -14.70 15.00 -8.09
N LEU A 191 -14.20 16.06 -8.74
CA LEU A 191 -14.47 16.33 -10.14
C LEU A 191 -14.03 15.19 -11.06
N THR A 192 -12.92 14.51 -10.74
CA THR A 192 -12.42 13.36 -11.51
C THR A 192 -13.48 12.25 -11.53
N TYR A 193 -14.04 11.89 -10.39
CA TYR A 193 -15.05 10.84 -10.28
C TYR A 193 -16.37 11.24 -10.91
N ARG A 194 -16.85 12.46 -10.65
CA ARG A 194 -18.05 12.98 -11.36
C ARG A 194 -17.91 12.95 -12.89
N LYS A 195 -16.68 13.04 -13.41
CA LYS A 195 -16.44 12.93 -14.86
C LYS A 195 -16.34 11.49 -15.32
N LEU A 196 -15.89 10.56 -14.48
CA LEU A 196 -15.94 9.13 -14.77
C LEU A 196 -17.38 8.59 -14.72
N GLU A 197 -18.21 9.06 -13.78
CA GLU A 197 -19.62 8.70 -13.63
C GLU A 197 -20.52 9.30 -14.72
N ALA A 198 -20.11 10.40 -15.35
CA ALA A 198 -20.87 10.99 -16.42
C ALA A 198 -20.93 10.08 -17.65
N ASP A 199 -22.00 10.18 -18.44
CA ASP A 199 -22.22 9.38 -19.65
C ASP A 199 -20.97 9.33 -20.54
N GLY A 200 -20.48 8.12 -20.79
CA GLY A 200 -19.29 7.87 -21.59
C GLY A 200 -17.95 8.25 -20.93
N GLY A 201 -17.92 8.65 -19.65
CA GLY A 201 -16.70 9.05 -18.95
C GLY A 201 -15.68 7.93 -18.83
N ILE A 202 -16.13 6.73 -18.43
CA ILE A 202 -15.30 5.52 -18.35
C ILE A 202 -14.78 5.13 -19.74
N ASP A 203 -15.64 5.09 -20.76
CA ASP A 203 -15.26 4.73 -22.12
C ASP A 203 -14.25 5.73 -22.71
N ARG A 204 -14.42 7.02 -22.41
CA ARG A 204 -13.46 8.07 -22.78
C ARG A 204 -12.08 7.83 -22.16
N ALA A 205 -12.03 7.50 -20.88
CA ALA A 205 -10.78 7.20 -20.18
C ALA A 205 -10.11 5.92 -20.75
N MET A 206 -10.87 4.86 -21.01
CA MET A 206 -10.39 3.63 -21.64
C MET A 206 -9.90 3.88 -23.06
N GLY A 207 -10.61 4.70 -23.84
CA GLY A 207 -10.23 5.10 -25.20
C GLY A 207 -8.87 5.78 -25.28
N MET A 208 -8.45 6.48 -24.23
CA MET A 208 -7.10 7.06 -24.18
C MET A 208 -6.02 5.97 -24.09
N PHE A 209 -6.24 4.91 -23.31
CA PHE A 209 -5.32 3.77 -23.24
C PHE A 209 -5.34 2.94 -24.53
N THR A 210 -6.52 2.70 -25.12
CA THR A 210 -6.62 2.06 -26.44
C THR A 210 -5.78 2.80 -27.47
N LYS A 211 -5.89 4.14 -27.50
CA LYS A 211 -5.12 4.98 -28.42
C LYS A 211 -3.61 4.91 -28.12
N LEU A 212 -3.22 4.99 -26.85
CA LEU A 212 -1.82 4.94 -26.41
C LEU A 212 -1.17 3.60 -26.76
N CYS A 213 -1.86 2.50 -26.46
CA CYS A 213 -1.32 1.16 -26.61
C CYS A 213 -1.22 0.74 -28.10
N ASN A 214 -2.11 1.25 -28.96
CA ASN A 214 -2.10 1.01 -30.40
C ASN A 214 -1.30 2.06 -31.22
N ASP A 215 -0.75 3.11 -30.57
CA ASP A 215 0.04 4.14 -31.26
C ASP A 215 1.37 3.54 -31.75
N PRO A 216 1.74 3.68 -33.03
CA PRO A 216 3.01 3.16 -33.56
C PRO A 216 4.25 3.77 -32.87
N ASN A 217 4.13 4.97 -32.28
CA ASN A 217 5.18 5.59 -31.48
C ASN A 217 5.00 5.34 -29.97
N GLY A 218 4.01 4.54 -29.56
CA GLY A 218 3.65 4.27 -28.18
C GLY A 218 3.75 2.78 -27.86
N GLY A 219 2.69 2.24 -27.29
CA GLY A 219 2.56 0.86 -26.84
C GLY A 219 2.53 0.74 -25.33
N CYS A 220 1.98 -0.35 -24.84
CA CYS A 220 1.82 -0.60 -23.41
C CYS A 220 2.49 -1.91 -23.00
N VAL A 221 3.07 -1.88 -21.80
CA VAL A 221 3.51 -3.06 -21.04
C VAL A 221 2.71 -3.06 -19.74
N PHE A 222 1.82 -4.04 -19.57
CA PHE A 222 1.01 -4.14 -18.37
C PHE A 222 1.80 -4.82 -17.24
N TRP A 223 1.86 -4.16 -16.09
CA TRP A 223 2.54 -4.69 -14.90
C TRP A 223 1.56 -5.05 -13.79
N ASN A 224 1.95 -5.99 -12.92
CA ASN A 224 1.13 -6.46 -11.81
C ASN A 224 1.86 -6.49 -10.45
N ALA A 225 3.18 -6.39 -10.44
CA ALA A 225 3.98 -6.35 -9.21
C ALA A 225 4.72 -5.04 -9.11
N GLY A 226 4.79 -4.44 -7.91
CA GLY A 226 5.32 -3.10 -7.69
C GLY A 226 6.81 -2.91 -8.02
N ALA A 227 7.59 -3.98 -8.14
CA ALA A 227 8.99 -3.92 -8.58
C ALA A 227 9.12 -3.70 -10.10
N GLN A 228 8.13 -4.11 -10.89
CA GLN A 228 8.22 -4.09 -12.35
C GLN A 228 8.35 -2.69 -12.95
N PRO A 229 7.59 -1.64 -12.55
CA PRO A 229 7.72 -0.31 -13.15
C PRO A 229 9.13 0.28 -13.09
N PRO A 230 9.83 0.31 -11.95
CA PRO A 230 11.21 0.80 -11.91
C PRO A 230 12.20 -0.08 -12.69
N GLU A 231 12.02 -1.40 -12.70
CA GLU A 231 12.85 -2.33 -13.49
C GLU A 231 12.70 -2.09 -15.00
N LEU A 232 11.47 -1.95 -15.51
CA LEU A 232 11.18 -1.67 -16.91
C LEU A 232 11.79 -0.33 -17.37
N LEU A 233 11.80 0.68 -16.47
CA LEU A 233 12.48 1.96 -16.72
C LEU A 233 14.01 1.83 -16.70
N ALA A 234 14.56 1.07 -15.75
CA ALA A 234 16.00 0.84 -15.63
C ALA A 234 16.57 0.12 -16.85
N ASN A 235 15.83 -0.87 -17.35
CA ASN A 235 16.22 -1.67 -18.51
C ASN A 235 15.94 -0.98 -19.86
N GLY A 236 15.25 0.18 -19.86
CA GLY A 236 14.91 0.91 -21.07
C GLY A 236 13.81 0.25 -21.93
N GLU A 237 13.06 -0.70 -21.37
CA GLU A 237 11.93 -1.34 -22.07
C GLU A 237 10.76 -0.39 -22.27
N VAL A 238 10.61 0.57 -21.36
CA VAL A 238 9.61 1.64 -21.42
C VAL A 238 10.26 3.00 -21.17
N VAL A 239 9.66 4.06 -21.71
CA VAL A 239 10.16 5.43 -21.51
C VAL A 239 9.51 6.12 -20.32
N MET A 240 8.31 5.72 -19.95
CA MET A 240 7.59 6.17 -18.76
C MET A 240 6.82 4.99 -18.15
N ALA A 241 6.65 5.02 -16.84
CA ALA A 241 5.92 3.99 -16.12
C ALA A 241 5.01 4.64 -15.06
N THR A 242 3.73 4.28 -15.03
CA THR A 242 2.92 4.52 -13.84
C THR A 242 3.33 3.55 -12.74
N GLY A 243 3.21 3.96 -11.48
CA GLY A 243 3.57 3.09 -10.36
C GLY A 243 3.40 3.77 -9.02
N TRP A 244 3.79 3.09 -7.97
CA TRP A 244 3.73 3.59 -6.60
C TRP A 244 5.01 4.37 -6.25
N ASN A 245 4.85 5.58 -5.74
CA ASN A 245 5.95 6.50 -5.48
C ASN A 245 7.10 5.91 -4.65
N GLY A 246 6.81 5.09 -3.65
CA GLY A 246 7.83 4.47 -2.81
C GLY A 246 8.69 3.45 -3.56
N ARG A 247 8.15 2.78 -4.60
CA ARG A 247 8.92 1.85 -5.44
C ARG A 247 9.94 2.60 -6.30
N PHE A 248 9.54 3.72 -6.88
CA PHE A 248 10.43 4.61 -7.60
C PHE A 248 11.49 5.22 -6.68
N PHE A 249 11.09 5.64 -5.47
CA PHE A 249 12.02 6.14 -4.46
C PHE A 249 13.10 5.10 -4.12
N ASN A 250 12.73 3.85 -3.88
CA ASN A 250 13.72 2.81 -3.57
C ASN A 250 14.71 2.61 -4.71
N ALA A 251 14.24 2.54 -5.96
CA ALA A 251 15.11 2.44 -7.11
C ALA A 251 16.05 3.65 -7.26
N GLN A 252 15.58 4.87 -6.91
CA GLN A 252 16.43 6.06 -6.84
C GLN A 252 17.53 5.91 -5.79
N MET A 253 17.21 5.39 -4.60
CA MET A 253 18.18 5.16 -3.53
C MET A 253 19.20 4.05 -3.89
N GLU A 254 18.83 3.14 -4.76
CA GLU A 254 19.71 2.10 -5.34
C GLU A 254 20.54 2.61 -6.53
N GLY A 255 20.40 3.89 -6.89
CA GLY A 255 21.21 4.55 -7.93
C GLY A 255 20.58 4.59 -9.30
N THR A 256 19.36 4.11 -9.50
CA THR A 256 18.68 4.26 -10.79
C THR A 256 18.24 5.73 -10.95
N PRO A 257 18.60 6.42 -12.06
CA PRO A 257 18.32 7.85 -12.22
C PRO A 257 16.85 8.09 -12.65
N LEU A 258 15.91 7.69 -11.80
CA LEU A 258 14.49 7.92 -12.02
C LEU A 258 14.09 9.31 -11.54
N VAL A 259 13.15 9.92 -12.27
CA VAL A 259 12.49 11.17 -11.88
C VAL A 259 10.99 10.92 -11.82
N GLN A 260 10.40 11.19 -10.67
CA GLN A 260 8.96 11.08 -10.45
C GLN A 260 8.27 12.39 -10.87
N VAL A 261 7.12 12.27 -11.54
CA VAL A 261 6.26 13.39 -11.91
C VAL A 261 5.03 13.40 -11.01
N TRP A 262 4.93 14.42 -10.18
CA TRP A 262 3.89 14.55 -9.16
C TRP A 262 2.62 15.29 -9.64
N ASP A 263 2.64 15.88 -10.84
CA ASP A 263 1.49 16.59 -11.40
C ASP A 263 0.34 15.64 -11.68
N GLY A 264 -0.76 15.80 -10.96
CA GLY A 264 -1.93 14.94 -11.09
C GLY A 264 -1.75 13.56 -10.48
N GLN A 265 -0.84 13.40 -9.52
CA GLN A 265 -0.71 12.17 -8.73
C GLN A 265 -2.06 11.80 -8.10
N ILE A 266 -2.27 10.52 -7.86
CA ILE A 266 -3.41 10.06 -7.08
C ILE A 266 -2.89 9.77 -5.67
N LEU A 267 -3.35 10.53 -4.69
CA LEU A 267 -3.17 10.18 -3.28
C LEU A 267 -4.13 9.05 -2.94
N ASP A 268 -3.59 8.00 -2.40
CA ASP A 268 -4.33 6.81 -2.05
C ASP A 268 -3.87 6.29 -0.69
N TYR A 269 -4.64 5.42 -0.13
CA TYR A 269 -4.54 4.97 1.23
C TYR A 269 -4.52 3.46 1.30
N GLU A 270 -3.58 2.93 2.09
CA GLU A 270 -3.52 1.52 2.42
C GLU A 270 -3.92 1.31 3.87
N TYR A 271 -4.62 0.23 4.12
CA TYR A 271 -5.15 -0.14 5.42
C TYR A 271 -4.79 -1.56 5.78
N PHE A 272 -4.65 -1.81 7.06
CA PHE A 272 -4.75 -3.17 7.55
C PHE A 272 -6.19 -3.53 7.88
N ALA A 273 -6.55 -4.76 7.56
CA ALA A 273 -7.76 -5.42 8.02
C ALA A 273 -7.39 -6.74 8.71
N MET A 274 -8.09 -7.10 9.79
CA MET A 274 -7.90 -8.37 10.47
C MET A 274 -8.90 -9.41 9.96
N VAL A 275 -8.41 -10.58 9.58
CA VAL A 275 -9.24 -11.65 9.01
C VAL A 275 -10.03 -12.34 10.11
N LYS A 276 -11.35 -12.35 9.96
CA LYS A 276 -12.26 -13.03 10.90
C LYS A 276 -12.11 -14.55 10.78
N GLY A 277 -11.82 -15.20 11.89
CA GLY A 277 -11.58 -16.63 11.96
C GLY A 277 -10.17 -17.06 11.53
N GLY A 278 -9.24 -16.11 11.37
CA GLY A 278 -7.81 -16.39 11.22
C GLY A 278 -7.23 -17.05 12.47
N PRO A 279 -6.08 -17.74 12.37
CA PRO A 279 -5.45 -18.41 13.51
C PRO A 279 -5.24 -17.50 14.72
N GLY A 280 -4.79 -16.26 14.49
CA GLY A 280 -4.52 -15.27 15.53
C GLY A 280 -5.74 -14.46 15.99
N ASP A 281 -6.90 -14.60 15.34
CA ASP A 281 -8.17 -14.01 15.79
C ASP A 281 -8.64 -14.69 17.07
N ALA A 282 -8.64 -16.03 17.10
CA ALA A 282 -9.18 -16.83 18.19
C ALA A 282 -8.41 -16.65 19.52
N ASP A 283 -7.08 -16.46 19.48
CA ASP A 283 -6.24 -16.30 20.68
C ASP A 283 -5.89 -14.82 20.96
N GLY A 284 -6.35 -13.91 20.12
CA GLY A 284 -6.10 -12.48 20.19
C GLY A 284 -4.67 -12.05 19.87
N SER A 285 -3.83 -12.92 19.31
CA SER A 285 -2.46 -12.59 18.92
C SER A 285 -2.41 -11.64 17.72
N ALA A 286 -3.31 -11.82 16.74
CA ALA A 286 -3.42 -10.93 15.58
C ALA A 286 -3.71 -9.48 16.00
N MET A 287 -4.67 -9.26 16.92
CA MET A 287 -4.98 -7.92 17.41
C MET A 287 -3.81 -7.30 18.17
N LYS A 288 -3.06 -8.07 18.97
CA LYS A 288 -1.87 -7.56 19.67
C LYS A 288 -0.80 -7.11 18.69
N VAL A 289 -0.54 -7.92 17.66
CA VAL A 289 0.42 -7.61 16.59
C VAL A 289 -0.03 -6.38 15.82
N LEU A 290 -1.30 -6.34 15.38
CA LEU A 290 -1.85 -5.22 14.62
C LEU A 290 -1.78 -3.90 15.41
N ARG A 291 -2.16 -3.92 16.69
CA ARG A 291 -2.09 -2.75 17.58
C ARG A 291 -0.66 -2.23 17.72
N GLU A 292 0.33 -3.10 17.84
CA GLU A 292 1.73 -2.71 17.98
C GLU A 292 2.30 -2.18 16.66
N MET A 293 2.05 -2.87 15.54
CA MET A 293 2.48 -2.42 14.21
C MET A 293 1.91 -1.04 13.84
N THR A 294 0.66 -0.77 14.26
CA THR A 294 -0.03 0.50 14.00
C THR A 294 0.15 1.52 15.14
N SER A 295 1.07 1.30 16.06
CA SER A 295 1.47 2.30 17.06
C SER A 295 2.15 3.50 16.40
N THR A 296 2.32 4.59 17.18
CA THR A 296 3.03 5.78 16.71
C THR A 296 4.44 5.45 16.21
N GLU A 297 5.19 4.70 16.98
CA GLU A 297 6.56 4.27 16.66
C GLU A 297 6.58 3.27 15.52
N GLY A 298 5.61 2.34 15.48
CA GLY A 298 5.48 1.34 14.44
C GLY A 298 5.32 1.97 13.06
N LEU A 299 4.29 2.79 12.86
CA LEU A 299 4.07 3.44 11.57
C LEU A 299 5.18 4.40 11.18
N ALA A 300 5.78 5.15 12.13
CA ALA A 300 6.94 5.97 11.86
C ALA A 300 8.16 5.13 11.41
N GLY A 301 8.29 3.92 11.95
CA GLY A 301 9.40 3.00 11.65
C GLY A 301 9.44 2.59 10.18
N SER A 302 8.30 2.29 9.54
CA SER A 302 8.28 1.88 8.13
C SER A 302 8.73 3.00 7.18
N ALA A 303 8.46 4.25 7.52
CA ALA A 303 8.93 5.41 6.75
C ALA A 303 10.46 5.59 6.75
N LYS A 304 11.22 4.83 7.54
CA LYS A 304 12.70 4.76 7.44
C LYS A 304 13.19 4.00 6.23
N TYR A 305 12.34 3.20 5.60
CA TYR A 305 12.76 2.25 4.57
C TYR A 305 12.11 2.51 3.22
N ILE A 306 10.98 3.25 3.18
CA ILE A 306 10.25 3.57 1.95
C ILE A 306 9.55 4.92 2.08
N ALA A 307 9.38 5.64 0.97
CA ALA A 307 8.77 6.98 0.97
C ALA A 307 7.23 6.90 0.91
N TYR A 308 6.63 6.24 1.90
CA TYR A 308 5.20 6.26 2.18
C TYR A 308 4.94 6.98 3.50
N ALA A 309 3.96 7.87 3.52
CA ALA A 309 3.68 8.65 4.72
C ALA A 309 2.90 7.79 5.73
N PRO A 310 3.28 7.81 7.02
CA PRO A 310 2.53 7.13 8.07
C PRO A 310 1.10 7.66 8.17
N TRP A 311 0.13 6.79 8.52
CA TRP A 311 -1.28 7.19 8.66
C TRP A 311 -1.61 7.90 9.99
N ARG A 312 -0.66 8.06 10.90
CA ARG A 312 -0.84 8.75 12.19
C ARG A 312 -0.16 10.11 12.18
N LYS A 313 -0.83 11.13 12.73
CA LYS A 313 -0.27 12.49 12.92
C LYS A 313 0.96 12.45 13.84
N SER A 314 0.88 11.68 14.92
CA SER A 314 2.00 11.49 15.85
C SER A 314 3.21 10.80 15.20
N SER A 315 2.98 9.85 14.29
CA SER A 315 4.06 9.19 13.54
C SER A 315 4.75 10.12 12.56
N ILE A 316 3.97 10.98 11.87
CA ILE A 316 4.54 12.02 10.99
C ILE A 316 5.39 12.99 11.80
N ALA A 317 4.90 13.44 12.96
CA ALA A 317 5.65 14.35 13.82
C ALA A 317 6.99 13.74 14.29
N ILE A 318 7.03 12.45 14.61
CA ILE A 318 8.29 11.75 14.96
C ILE A 318 9.23 11.73 13.74
N MET A 319 8.74 11.38 12.56
CA MET A 319 9.53 11.34 11.34
C MET A 319 10.13 12.73 11.02
N GLU A 320 9.30 13.77 11.03
CA GLU A 320 9.74 15.15 10.73
C GLU A 320 10.75 15.69 11.75
N ALA A 321 10.57 15.39 13.03
CA ALA A 321 11.50 15.78 14.07
C ALA A 321 12.81 14.99 14.05
N GLY A 322 12.81 13.79 13.51
CA GLY A 322 13.94 12.87 13.44
C GLY A 322 14.76 12.97 12.15
N GLU A 323 14.46 13.89 11.24
CA GLU A 323 15.18 14.01 9.97
C GLU A 323 16.71 14.26 10.16
N PRO A 324 17.56 13.64 9.33
CA PRO A 324 17.27 12.75 8.19
C PRO A 324 16.78 11.37 8.64
N TRP A 325 15.55 11.02 8.23
CA TRP A 325 14.84 9.84 8.75
C TRP A 325 15.13 8.54 8.00
N PHE A 326 15.59 8.59 6.75
CA PHE A 326 15.89 7.38 5.97
C PHE A 326 16.98 6.54 6.64
N LYS A 327 16.96 5.24 6.40
CA LYS A 327 17.89 4.26 6.98
C LYS A 327 19.37 4.54 6.74
N ASP A 328 19.70 5.36 5.74
CA ASP A 328 21.08 5.77 5.43
C ASP A 328 21.60 6.89 6.36
N GLY A 329 20.74 7.48 7.19
CA GLY A 329 21.06 8.58 8.11
C GLY A 329 21.47 9.89 7.41
N LYS A 330 21.14 10.06 6.13
CA LYS A 330 21.53 11.22 5.31
C LYS A 330 20.38 11.79 4.51
N THR A 331 19.44 10.95 4.07
CA THR A 331 18.33 11.36 3.21
C THR A 331 17.14 11.80 4.04
N ASN A 332 16.71 13.06 3.84
CA ASN A 332 15.46 13.55 4.39
C ASN A 332 14.28 12.91 3.65
N MET A 333 13.34 12.35 4.42
CA MET A 333 12.20 11.63 3.82
C MET A 333 11.06 12.57 3.41
N VAL A 334 10.86 13.69 4.12
CA VAL A 334 9.75 14.62 3.88
C VAL A 334 9.60 15.03 2.41
N PRO A 335 10.66 15.42 1.66
CA PRO A 335 10.53 15.81 0.25
C PRO A 335 10.06 14.68 -0.68
N HIS A 336 10.24 13.42 -0.28
CA HIS A 336 9.88 12.23 -1.05
C HIS A 336 8.50 11.69 -0.71
N MET A 337 7.86 12.24 0.34
CA MET A 337 6.51 11.83 0.74
C MET A 337 5.45 12.34 -0.26
N PRO A 338 4.42 11.54 -0.55
CA PRO A 338 3.34 11.95 -1.45
C PRO A 338 2.57 13.17 -0.92
N THR A 339 2.58 13.37 0.39
CA THR A 339 1.92 14.46 1.11
C THR A 339 2.75 15.73 1.21
N ALA A 340 4.01 15.72 0.76
CA ALA A 340 4.86 16.92 0.81
C ALA A 340 4.23 18.10 0.08
N PRO A 341 4.34 19.34 0.59
CA PRO A 341 3.73 20.53 -0.02
C PRO A 341 4.12 20.75 -1.49
N ALA A 342 5.36 20.37 -1.85
CA ALA A 342 5.84 20.47 -3.23
C ALA A 342 5.12 19.48 -4.18
N ASN A 343 4.69 18.34 -3.65
CA ASN A 343 4.08 17.24 -4.39
C ASN A 343 2.55 17.34 -4.48
N THR A 344 1.91 18.09 -3.58
CA THR A 344 0.44 18.25 -3.47
C THR A 344 -0.10 19.52 -4.13
N LYS A 345 0.57 20.02 -5.18
CA LYS A 345 0.09 21.21 -5.91
C LYS A 345 -1.20 20.93 -6.69
N ARG A 346 -1.32 19.75 -7.26
CA ARG A 346 -2.45 19.26 -8.03
C ARG A 346 -2.49 17.73 -7.91
N TYR A 347 -3.55 17.18 -7.32
CA TYR A 347 -3.67 15.76 -7.09
C TYR A 347 -5.12 15.30 -7.13
N ILE A 348 -5.33 14.03 -7.39
CA ILE A 348 -6.59 13.30 -7.26
C ILE A 348 -6.58 12.65 -5.88
N LEU A 349 -7.68 12.69 -5.17
CA LEU A 349 -7.86 11.85 -3.99
C LEU A 349 -8.62 10.59 -4.42
N MET A 350 -8.08 9.39 -4.15
CA MET A 350 -8.75 8.13 -4.47
C MET A 350 -10.12 8.09 -3.78
N ASN A 351 -11.13 7.67 -4.52
CA ASN A 351 -12.49 7.48 -4.00
C ASN A 351 -12.78 5.98 -3.82
N PRO A 352 -12.73 5.46 -2.60
CA PRO A 352 -12.95 4.04 -2.36
C PRO A 352 -14.38 3.59 -2.59
N ASP A 353 -15.37 4.46 -2.33
CA ASP A 353 -16.79 4.14 -2.54
C ASP A 353 -17.08 3.94 -4.03
N PHE A 354 -16.58 4.85 -4.88
CA PHE A 354 -16.69 4.69 -6.34
C PHE A 354 -16.16 3.32 -6.79
N TRP A 355 -15.00 2.90 -6.29
CA TRP A 355 -14.41 1.62 -6.67
C TRP A 355 -15.10 0.42 -6.03
N ALA A 356 -15.59 0.54 -4.80
CA ALA A 356 -16.37 -0.51 -4.15
C ALA A 356 -17.65 -0.81 -4.94
N ASP A 357 -18.32 0.23 -5.43
CA ASP A 357 -19.61 0.12 -6.12
C ASP A 357 -19.48 -0.31 -7.59
N ASN A 358 -18.39 0.08 -8.28
CA ASN A 358 -18.33 -0.01 -9.74
C ASN A 358 -17.23 -0.94 -10.28
N GLN A 359 -16.37 -1.49 -9.42
CA GLN A 359 -15.15 -2.20 -9.87
C GLN A 359 -15.43 -3.40 -10.78
N ASP A 360 -16.49 -4.15 -10.56
CA ASP A 360 -16.75 -5.39 -11.29
C ASP A 360 -17.10 -5.09 -12.74
N GLU A 361 -18.03 -4.16 -12.98
CA GLU A 361 -18.40 -3.70 -14.33
C GLU A 361 -17.20 -3.03 -15.03
N ILE A 362 -16.48 -2.16 -14.31
CA ILE A 362 -15.32 -1.46 -14.89
C ILE A 362 -14.21 -2.45 -15.23
N ASN A 363 -13.93 -3.43 -14.38
CA ASN A 363 -12.90 -4.43 -14.64
C ASN A 363 -13.26 -5.33 -15.82
N GLU A 364 -14.52 -5.72 -15.98
CA GLU A 364 -14.97 -6.46 -17.17
C GLU A 364 -14.70 -5.67 -18.46
N LYS A 365 -15.09 -4.41 -18.50
CA LYS A 365 -14.81 -3.51 -19.65
C LYS A 365 -13.32 -3.33 -19.90
N TRP A 366 -12.52 -3.18 -18.82
CA TRP A 366 -11.08 -3.01 -18.90
C TRP A 366 -10.39 -4.26 -19.46
N GLU A 367 -10.76 -5.45 -19.01
CA GLU A 367 -10.22 -6.71 -19.54
C GLU A 367 -10.62 -6.91 -21.00
N ALA A 368 -11.87 -6.58 -21.38
CA ALA A 368 -12.32 -6.62 -22.78
C ALA A 368 -11.50 -5.64 -23.65
N MET A 369 -11.24 -4.41 -23.17
CA MET A 369 -10.39 -3.45 -23.87
C MET A 369 -8.97 -4.01 -24.09
N LYS A 370 -8.34 -4.57 -23.03
CA LYS A 370 -6.97 -5.13 -23.13
C LYS A 370 -6.91 -6.32 -24.09
N ALA A 371 -7.94 -7.15 -24.13
CA ALA A 371 -8.01 -8.28 -25.08
C ALA A 371 -8.12 -7.83 -26.55
N GLY A 372 -8.50 -6.60 -26.80
CA GLY A 372 -8.58 -5.99 -28.14
C GLY A 372 -7.33 -5.22 -28.58
N LEU A 373 -6.30 -5.14 -27.72
CA LEU A 373 -5.01 -4.47 -28.02
C LEU A 373 -4.04 -5.43 -28.70
#